data_1070fdcf3c6470252516795aced075f8
#
_entry.id   1070fdcf3c6470252516795aced075f8
#
_cell.length_a   1.000
_cell.length_b   1.000
_cell.length_c   1.000
_cell.angle_alpha   90.00
_cell.angle_beta   90.00
_cell.angle_gamma   90.00
#
_symmetry.space_group_name_H-M   'P 1'
#
loop_
_entity.id
_entity.type
_entity.pdbx_description
1 polymer ?
#
loop_
_entity_poly.entity_id
_entity_poly.type
_entity_poly.pdbx_seq_one_letter_code
_entity_poly.pdbx_strand_id
1 'polypeptide(L)' 'MNVFLVILITMHGQNFERREPMLDLKVCWERAQERMVELTAVQHDFKVLRVGCEVDRGDPV' A
#
# COMPACT_ATOMS: atom_id res chain seq x y z
N MET A 1 13.84 11.27 -4.75
CA MET A 1 12.49 11.13 -4.17
C MET A 1 12.00 9.72 -4.42
N ASN A 2 11.65 9.02 -3.36
CA ASN A 2 11.19 7.64 -3.45
C ASN A 2 9.68 7.59 -3.18
N VAL A 3 8.98 6.86 -4.02
CA VAL A 3 7.54 6.69 -3.87
C VAL A 3 7.26 5.23 -3.56
N PHE A 4 6.44 4.98 -2.56
CA PHE A 4 6.08 3.63 -2.15
C PHE A 4 4.57 3.45 -2.10
N LEU A 5 4.12 2.32 -2.59
CA LEU A 5 2.76 1.87 -2.36
C LEU A 5 2.72 1.14 -1.03
N VAL A 6 1.92 1.63 -0.11
CA VAL A 6 1.82 1.07 1.24
C VAL A 6 0.47 0.39 1.40
N ILE A 7 0.50 -0.86 1.79
CA ILE A 7 -0.69 -1.66 2.04
C ILE A 7 -0.64 -2.13 3.48
N LEU A 8 -1.67 -1.81 4.24
CA LEU A 8 -1.78 -2.23 5.63
C LEU A 8 -2.99 -3.13 5.77
N ILE A 9 -2.77 -4.33 6.27
CA ILE A 9 -3.85 -5.29 6.49
C ILE A 9 -3.79 -5.82 7.91
N THR A 10 -4.93 -6.32 8.38
CA THR A 10 -4.99 -7.02 9.66
C THR A 10 -5.51 -8.43 9.42
N MET A 11 -4.91 -9.39 10.10
CA MET A 11 -5.27 -10.79 9.98
C MET A 11 -4.98 -11.49 11.31
N HIS A 12 -5.99 -12.18 11.84
CA HIS A 12 -5.85 -12.91 13.10
C HIS A 12 -5.33 -12.03 14.25
N GLY A 13 -5.78 -10.78 14.30
CA GLY A 13 -5.38 -9.86 15.35
C GLY A 13 -4.00 -9.25 15.18
N GLN A 14 -3.34 -9.50 14.06
CA GLN A 14 -2.03 -8.96 13.78
C GLN A 14 -2.08 -8.03 12.57
N ASN A 15 -1.27 -6.99 12.60
CA ASN A 15 -1.19 -6.03 11.50
C ASN A 15 0.05 -6.30 10.68
N PHE A 16 -0.13 -6.24 9.36
CA PHE A 16 0.96 -6.44 8.41
C PHE A 16 1.03 -5.25 7.49
N GLU A 17 2.23 -4.77 7.26
CA GLU A 17 2.47 -3.67 6.34
C GLU A 17 3.37 -4.13 5.21
N ARG A 18 2.98 -3.78 3.99
CA ARG A 18 3.79 -4.06 2.82
C ARG A 18 4.07 -2.76 2.09
N ARG A 19 5.33 -2.58 1.69
CA ARG A 19 5.75 -1.39 0.95
C ARG A 19 6.37 -1.83 -0.36
N GLU A 20 5.90 -1.26 -1.45
CA GLU A 20 6.41 -1.58 -2.78
C GLU A 20 6.92 -0.29 -3.44
N PRO A 21 8.16 -0.30 -3.96
CA PRO A 21 8.68 0.88 -4.64
C PRO A 21 7.94 1.12 -5.95
N MET A 22 7.65 2.38 -6.24
CA MET A 22 6.96 2.80 -7.44
C MET A 22 7.76 3.86 -8.17
N LEU A 23 7.51 4.00 -9.47
CA LEU A 23 8.22 4.96 -10.29
C LEU A 23 7.88 6.40 -9.92
N ASP A 24 6.58 6.69 -9.74
CA ASP A 24 6.14 8.01 -9.36
C ASP A 24 4.76 7.93 -8.72
N LEU A 25 4.24 9.08 -8.29
CA LEU A 25 2.96 9.15 -7.60
C LEU A 25 1.79 8.73 -8.49
N LYS A 26 1.83 9.10 -9.75
CA LYS A 26 0.74 8.74 -10.66
C LYS A 26 0.62 7.23 -10.80
N VAL A 27 1.75 6.58 -11.07
CA VAL A 27 1.78 5.12 -11.18
C VAL A 27 1.37 4.48 -9.86
N CYS A 28 1.82 5.04 -8.75
CA CYS A 28 1.48 4.53 -7.43
C CYS A 28 -0.03 4.55 -7.19
N TRP A 29 -0.68 5.67 -7.45
CA TRP A 29 -2.13 5.79 -7.23
C TRP A 29 -2.93 4.88 -8.16
N GLU A 30 -2.49 4.71 -9.41
CA GLU A 30 -3.12 3.78 -10.32
C GLU A 30 -3.03 2.35 -9.79
N ARG A 31 -1.84 1.97 -9.33
CA ARG A 31 -1.63 0.64 -8.76
C ARG A 31 -2.41 0.47 -7.46
N ALA A 32 -2.50 1.53 -6.66
CA ALA A 32 -3.26 1.47 -5.42
C ALA A 32 -4.71 1.14 -5.67
N GLN A 33 -5.31 1.72 -6.69
CA GLN A 33 -6.70 1.44 -7.05
C GLN A 33 -6.86 -0.01 -7.48
N GLU A 34 -5.96 -0.52 -8.30
CA GLU A 34 -5.99 -1.91 -8.73
C GLU A 34 -5.88 -2.86 -7.54
N ARG A 35 -4.95 -2.58 -6.63
CA ARG A 35 -4.75 -3.40 -5.44
C ARG A 35 -5.97 -3.38 -4.53
N MET A 36 -6.60 -2.23 -4.39
CA MET A 36 -7.79 -2.11 -3.57
C MET A 36 -8.90 -3.03 -4.09
N VAL A 37 -9.12 -3.03 -5.40
CA VAL A 37 -10.13 -3.89 -6.02
C VAL A 37 -9.77 -5.36 -5.84
N GLU A 38 -8.53 -5.73 -6.10
CA GLU A 38 -8.08 -7.12 -5.96
C GLU A 38 -8.24 -7.62 -4.53
N LEU A 39 -7.77 -6.84 -3.57
CA LEU A 39 -7.81 -7.24 -2.17
C LEU A 39 -9.24 -7.32 -1.64
N THR A 40 -10.09 -6.41 -2.07
CA THR A 40 -11.49 -6.43 -1.66
C THR A 40 -12.20 -7.68 -2.20
N ALA A 41 -11.86 -8.09 -3.42
CA ALA A 41 -12.48 -9.24 -4.06
C ALA A 41 -12.11 -10.55 -3.37
N VAL A 42 -10.92 -10.64 -2.75
CA VAL A 42 -10.44 -11.88 -2.13
C VAL A 42 -10.39 -11.80 -0.62
N GLN A 43 -11.05 -10.81 -0.04
CA GLN A 43 -11.00 -10.58 1.38
C GLN A 43 -11.84 -11.61 2.14
N HIS A 44 -11.20 -12.62 2.70
CA HIS A 44 -11.86 -13.66 3.50
C HIS A 44 -11.32 -13.72 4.92
N ASP A 45 -10.01 -13.91 5.06
CA ASP A 45 -9.38 -14.10 6.35
C ASP A 45 -8.63 -12.86 6.83
N PHE A 46 -8.63 -11.82 6.05
CA PHE A 46 -7.94 -10.59 6.39
C PHE A 46 -8.81 -9.39 6.07
N LYS A 47 -8.45 -8.25 6.66
CA LYS A 47 -9.15 -7.01 6.42
C LYS A 47 -8.14 -5.96 5.97
N VAL A 48 -8.45 -5.25 4.90
CA VAL A 48 -7.60 -4.18 4.42
C VAL A 48 -7.89 -2.93 5.25
N LEU A 49 -6.88 -2.41 5.92
CA LEU A 49 -7.01 -1.21 6.74
C LEU A 49 -6.68 0.04 5.96
N ARG A 50 -5.68 -0.05 5.07
CA ARG A 50 -5.22 1.11 4.34
C ARG A 50 -4.47 0.70 3.09
N VAL A 51 -4.74 1.41 2.00
CA VAL A 51 -3.94 1.32 0.78
C VAL A 51 -3.68 2.76 0.35
N GLY A 52 -2.43 3.11 0.14
CA GLY A 52 -2.10 4.47 -0.23
C GLY A 52 -0.69 4.61 -0.73
N CYS A 53 -0.32 5.83 -1.04
CA CYS A 53 1.01 6.14 -1.55
C CYS A 53 1.74 7.03 -0.57
N GLU A 54 3.02 6.75 -0.40
CA GLU A 54 3.87 7.46 0.53
C GLU A 54 5.10 7.95 -0.22
N VAL A 55 5.48 9.20 0.02
CA VAL A 55 6.67 9.78 -0.59
C VAL A 55 7.74 9.92 0.48
N ASP A 56 8.86 9.27 0.24
CA ASP A 56 10.02 9.38 1.09
C ASP A 56 11.01 10.33 0.42
N ARG A 57 11.24 11.45 1.02
CA ARG A 57 12.12 12.47 0.46
C ARG A 57 13.58 12.21 0.76
N GLY A 58 13.89 11.17 1.49
CA GLY A 58 15.26 10.86 1.82
C GLY A 58 15.88 12.01 2.58
N ASP A 59 15.36 12.32 3.70
CA ASP A 59 15.66 13.51 4.42
C ASP A 59 17.14 13.71 4.66
N PRO A 60 17.75 14.72 4.09
CA PRO A 60 19.14 15.04 4.41
C PRO A 60 19.15 15.62 5.80
N VAL A 61 19.91 15.05 6.56
CA VAL A 61 20.06 15.54 7.93
C VAL A 61 20.83 16.84 7.96
#